data_5ae70786ac1b083ba0c7db40060a36dd
#
_entry.id   5ae70786ac1b083ba0c7db40060a36dd
#
_cell.length_a   1.000
_cell.length_b   1.000
_cell.length_c   1.000
_cell.angle_alpha   90.00
_cell.angle_beta   90.00
_cell.angle_gamma   90.00
#
_symmetry.space_group_name_H-M   'P 1'
#
loop_
_entity.id
_entity.type
_entity.pdbx_description
1 polymer ?
#
loop_
_entity_poly.entity_id
_entity_poly.type
_entity_poly.pdbx_seq_one_letter_code
_entity_poly.pdbx_strand_id
1 'polypeptide(L)'
;MQNKRRKFIKSFALGSFGLGALGYSNLLAQNDPSTDKSAQDANASVQKQEPKKPHYGMIFDQNKCVGCTDCEIACRKVNLVPKGQMRLFIQDKTDPLNLKEKRYVRVSCQQCEDAPCVKVCPTKACHKDEKTGITTMNTDDCIACKYCIVACPYDVRFINHETRAAESCNFCLDTNLKDGHEPACIEACRYEAIVFGDLNDEGSHISQLLRVKDSLRMHPECGTKPSLRYIPAVKLGV
;
A
#
# COMPACT_ATOMS: atom_id res chain seq x y z
N MET A 1 -3.51 -5.57 50.40
CA MET A 1 -4.83 -6.02 49.93
C MET A 1 -4.64 -6.88 48.70
N GLN A 2 -4.66 -8.19 48.95
CA GLN A 2 -4.30 -9.25 47.98
C GLN A 2 -5.54 -9.85 47.32
N ASN A 3 -5.33 -10.29 46.03
CA ASN A 3 -6.00 -11.40 45.36
C ASN A 3 -7.50 -11.33 45.07
N LYS A 4 -7.79 -10.93 43.82
CA LYS A 4 -8.97 -11.42 43.09
C LYS A 4 -8.65 -11.69 41.61
N ARG A 5 -7.68 -12.51 41.32
CA ARG A 5 -7.44 -13.07 39.98
C ARG A 5 -7.01 -14.52 40.11
N ARG A 6 -7.96 -15.44 40.39
CA ARG A 6 -7.81 -16.88 40.21
C ARG A 6 -9.10 -17.57 40.65
N LYS A 7 -10.11 -17.68 39.78
CA LYS A 7 -11.18 -18.68 39.87
C LYS A 7 -12.03 -18.61 38.59
N PHE A 8 -11.59 -19.24 37.54
CA PHE A 8 -12.45 -19.62 36.43
C PHE A 8 -11.80 -20.72 35.58
N ILE A 9 -11.46 -21.81 36.24
CA ILE A 9 -11.23 -23.10 35.57
C ILE A 9 -11.64 -24.17 36.57
N LYS A 10 -12.83 -24.77 36.37
CA LYS A 10 -13.21 -26.11 36.74
C LYS A 10 -14.71 -26.28 36.55
N SER A 11 -15.13 -26.82 35.43
CA SER A 11 -16.32 -27.63 35.25
C SER A 11 -16.34 -28.14 33.81
N PHE A 12 -15.67 -29.21 33.56
CA PHE A 12 -15.97 -30.15 32.50
C PHE A 12 -15.83 -31.55 33.10
N ALA A 13 -16.94 -32.12 33.43
CA ALA A 13 -17.05 -33.53 33.79
C ALA A 13 -18.22 -34.13 33.00
N LEU A 14 -17.86 -35.09 32.18
CA LEU A 14 -18.47 -36.43 31.97
C LEU A 14 -19.98 -36.57 31.71
N GLY A 15 -20.25 -37.31 30.68
CA GLY A 15 -21.49 -38.06 30.38
C GLY A 15 -21.52 -38.40 28.90
N SER A 16 -21.27 -39.49 28.47
CA SER A 16 -21.60 -40.93 28.57
C SER A 16 -22.01 -41.44 27.19
N PHE A 17 -21.29 -42.38 26.74
CA PHE A 17 -21.57 -43.55 25.90
C PHE A 17 -23.02 -43.78 25.43
N GLY A 18 -23.14 -44.08 24.13
CA GLY A 18 -24.31 -44.73 23.52
C GLY A 18 -23.91 -45.42 22.22
N LEU A 19 -23.62 -46.73 22.33
CA LEU A 19 -23.48 -47.67 21.22
C LEU A 19 -24.85 -47.93 20.57
N GLY A 20 -24.88 -48.07 19.27
CA GLY A 20 -26.03 -48.57 18.53
C GLY A 20 -25.65 -49.00 17.12
N ALA A 21 -25.65 -50.28 16.92
CA ALA A 21 -25.08 -51.06 15.84
C ALA A 21 -26.02 -51.25 14.64
N LEU A 22 -25.38 -51.53 13.52
CA LEU A 22 -25.78 -52.49 12.44
C LEU A 22 -26.99 -52.18 11.53
N GLY A 23 -26.70 -52.14 10.26
CA GLY A 23 -27.64 -52.27 9.15
C GLY A 23 -26.94 -52.38 7.80
N TYR A 24 -26.36 -53.53 7.50
CA TYR A 24 -25.93 -53.99 6.17
C TYR A 24 -27.16 -54.44 5.38
N SER A 25 -27.28 -54.10 4.13
CA SER A 25 -27.82 -54.93 3.03
C SER A 25 -27.81 -54.13 1.72
N ASN A 26 -26.92 -54.47 0.79
CA ASN A 26 -27.13 -55.28 -0.42
C ASN A 26 -28.03 -54.64 -1.48
N LEU A 27 -27.39 -54.28 -2.56
CA LEU A 27 -27.11 -55.03 -3.82
C LEU A 27 -28.20 -54.87 -4.89
N LEU A 28 -27.68 -54.60 -5.99
CA LEU A 28 -27.99 -55.02 -7.37
C LEU A 28 -28.42 -53.92 -8.36
N ALA A 29 -27.55 -53.90 -9.31
CA ALA A 29 -27.58 -53.32 -10.62
C ALA A 29 -28.87 -53.53 -11.40
N GLN A 30 -29.22 -52.57 -12.21
CA GLN A 30 -29.75 -52.85 -13.56
C GLN A 30 -29.33 -51.73 -14.53
N ASN A 31 -28.79 -52.18 -15.67
CA ASN A 31 -28.31 -51.42 -16.79
C ASN A 31 -29.48 -50.97 -17.71
N ASP A 32 -29.25 -49.78 -18.37
CA ASP A 32 -29.48 -49.42 -19.77
C ASP A 32 -30.90 -49.23 -20.32
N PRO A 33 -31.05 -48.59 -21.52
CA PRO A 33 -30.21 -47.58 -22.18
C PRO A 33 -31.03 -46.38 -22.75
N SER A 34 -30.25 -45.42 -23.29
CA SER A 34 -30.63 -44.50 -24.40
C SER A 34 -31.67 -43.42 -24.15
N THR A 35 -31.27 -42.22 -24.26
CA THR A 35 -31.59 -41.33 -25.38
C THR A 35 -30.84 -40.00 -25.27
N ASP A 36 -30.20 -39.68 -26.36
CA ASP A 36 -29.79 -38.34 -26.77
C ASP A 36 -30.79 -37.25 -26.39
N LYS A 37 -30.30 -36.13 -25.83
CA LYS A 37 -30.78 -34.79 -26.21
C LYS A 37 -29.82 -33.69 -25.74
N SER A 38 -29.21 -33.10 -26.76
CA SER A 38 -29.00 -31.65 -26.90
C SER A 38 -28.12 -30.93 -25.89
N ALA A 39 -26.95 -30.60 -26.40
CA ALA A 39 -26.22 -29.39 -26.10
C ALA A 39 -27.15 -28.17 -26.04
N GLN A 40 -27.27 -27.56 -24.90
CA GLN A 40 -27.69 -26.15 -24.79
C GLN A 40 -27.32 -25.68 -23.38
N ASP A 41 -26.67 -24.50 -23.40
CA ASP A 41 -26.45 -23.57 -22.30
C ASP A 41 -25.11 -23.62 -21.53
N ALA A 42 -24.03 -23.49 -22.30
CA ALA A 42 -22.85 -22.78 -21.80
C ALA A 42 -23.13 -21.26 -21.83
N ASN A 43 -24.08 -20.80 -21.00
CA ASN A 43 -24.24 -19.38 -20.70
C ASN A 43 -23.23 -19.07 -19.60
N ALA A 44 -21.98 -18.85 -20.02
CA ALA A 44 -20.98 -18.22 -19.20
C ALA A 44 -21.50 -16.81 -18.88
N SER A 45 -22.15 -16.66 -17.74
CA SER A 45 -22.47 -15.37 -17.16
C SER A 45 -21.14 -14.62 -16.98
N VAL A 46 -20.85 -13.76 -17.94
CA VAL A 46 -19.86 -12.69 -17.80
C VAL A 46 -20.36 -11.81 -16.65
N GLN A 47 -19.90 -12.15 -15.46
CA GLN A 47 -20.09 -11.28 -14.30
C GLN A 47 -19.40 -9.97 -14.65
N LYS A 48 -20.17 -8.95 -14.95
CA LYS A 48 -19.74 -7.56 -15.01
C LYS A 48 -19.10 -7.26 -13.65
N GLN A 49 -17.77 -7.40 -13.57
CA GLN A 49 -17.03 -6.99 -12.40
C GLN A 49 -17.23 -5.48 -12.27
N GLU A 50 -17.82 -5.05 -11.18
CA GLU A 50 -17.85 -3.63 -10.83
C GLU A 50 -16.42 -3.07 -10.92
N PRO A 51 -16.22 -1.88 -11.50
CA PRO A 51 -14.90 -1.30 -11.62
C PRO A 51 -14.27 -1.19 -10.23
N LYS A 52 -13.20 -1.93 -10.01
CA LYS A 52 -12.45 -1.86 -8.76
C LYS A 52 -12.00 -0.42 -8.56
N LYS A 53 -12.17 0.10 -7.33
CA LYS A 53 -11.62 1.40 -6.98
C LYS A 53 -10.12 1.44 -7.31
N PRO A 54 -9.60 2.56 -7.81
CA PRO A 54 -8.18 2.67 -8.11
C PRO A 54 -7.36 2.48 -6.84
N HIS A 55 -6.23 1.82 -6.98
CA HIS A 55 -5.22 1.66 -5.93
C HIS A 55 -3.91 2.27 -6.44
N TYR A 56 -3.73 3.53 -6.20
CA TYR A 56 -2.54 4.23 -6.68
C TYR A 56 -1.28 3.80 -5.93
N GLY A 57 -0.26 3.53 -6.71
CA GLY A 57 1.07 3.19 -6.22
C GLY A 57 2.16 3.95 -6.95
N MET A 58 3.38 3.80 -6.46
CA MET A 58 4.56 4.41 -7.04
C MET A 58 5.73 3.43 -6.99
N ILE A 59 6.56 3.43 -8.03
CA ILE A 59 7.83 2.71 -8.07
C ILE A 59 8.95 3.73 -8.11
N PHE A 60 9.99 3.48 -7.35
CA PHE A 60 11.25 4.20 -7.41
C PHE A 60 12.37 3.23 -7.84
N ASP A 61 12.95 3.46 -9.01
CA ASP A 61 14.07 2.66 -9.53
C ASP A 61 15.39 3.31 -9.13
N GLN A 62 16.12 2.63 -8.22
CA GLN A 62 17.42 3.11 -7.73
C GLN A 62 18.50 3.07 -8.80
N ASN A 63 18.32 2.28 -9.87
CA ASN A 63 19.29 2.18 -10.96
C ASN A 63 19.22 3.36 -11.92
N LYS A 64 18.07 4.04 -11.99
CA LYS A 64 17.85 5.19 -12.85
C LYS A 64 18.11 6.52 -12.14
N CYS A 65 18.03 6.55 -10.80
CA CYS A 65 18.18 7.78 -10.04
C CYS A 65 19.64 8.22 -9.95
N VAL A 66 19.90 9.47 -10.32
CA VAL A 66 21.23 10.10 -10.27
C VAL A 66 21.40 11.10 -9.12
N GLY A 67 20.36 11.29 -8.29
CA GLY A 67 20.42 12.23 -7.17
C GLY A 67 20.33 13.71 -7.54
N CYS A 68 19.74 14.06 -8.70
CA CYS A 68 19.65 15.45 -9.18
C CYS A 68 18.74 16.37 -8.38
N THR A 69 17.84 15.81 -7.53
CA THR A 69 16.86 16.51 -6.68
C THR A 69 15.76 17.30 -7.39
N ASP A 70 15.66 17.23 -8.72
CA ASP A 70 14.60 17.92 -9.49
C ASP A 70 13.18 17.58 -8.98
N CYS A 71 12.97 16.33 -8.58
CA CYS A 71 11.71 15.86 -7.98
C CYS A 71 11.36 16.55 -6.64
N GLU A 72 12.36 16.91 -5.84
CA GLU A 72 12.17 17.63 -4.57
C GLU A 72 11.76 19.09 -4.85
N ILE A 73 12.44 19.72 -5.81
CA ILE A 73 12.17 21.10 -6.23
C ILE A 73 10.76 21.21 -6.77
N ALA A 74 10.38 20.31 -7.70
CA ALA A 74 9.05 20.29 -8.29
C ALA A 74 7.96 20.05 -7.24
N CYS A 75 8.16 19.07 -6.34
CA CYS A 75 7.23 18.77 -5.27
C CYS A 75 6.99 19.98 -4.35
N ARG A 76 8.07 20.67 -3.96
CA ARG A 76 7.99 21.85 -3.11
C ARG A 76 7.23 22.99 -3.80
N LYS A 77 7.52 23.22 -5.08
CA LYS A 77 6.88 24.28 -5.85
C LYS A 77 5.38 24.06 -6.03
N VAL A 78 4.99 22.87 -6.47
CA VAL A 78 3.58 22.55 -6.78
C VAL A 78 2.73 22.44 -5.52
N ASN A 79 3.27 21.85 -4.46
CA ASN A 79 2.52 21.64 -3.22
C ASN A 79 2.74 22.73 -2.16
N LEU A 80 3.36 23.85 -2.54
CA LEU A 80 3.62 25.00 -1.65
C LEU A 80 4.22 24.59 -0.30
N VAL A 81 5.20 23.65 -0.33
CA VAL A 81 5.82 23.15 0.91
C VAL A 81 6.76 24.21 1.46
N PRO A 82 6.59 24.61 2.74
CA PRO A 82 7.38 25.68 3.35
C PRO A 82 8.89 25.42 3.33
N LYS A 83 9.68 26.49 3.35
CA LYS A 83 11.14 26.39 3.41
C LYS A 83 11.59 25.59 4.64
N GLY A 84 12.52 24.65 4.45
CA GLY A 84 13.04 23.81 5.51
C GLY A 84 12.17 22.56 5.80
N GLN A 85 11.03 22.39 5.13
CA GLN A 85 10.17 21.22 5.21
C GLN A 85 10.11 20.50 3.88
N MET A 86 9.83 19.18 3.88
CA MET A 86 9.84 18.36 2.67
C MET A 86 8.78 17.26 2.74
N ARG A 87 8.01 17.09 1.65
CA ARG A 87 7.11 15.93 1.45
C ARG A 87 7.85 14.71 0.90
N LEU A 88 8.97 14.96 0.21
CA LEU A 88 9.90 13.94 -0.26
C LEU A 88 11.32 14.51 -0.26
N PHE A 89 12.31 13.63 -0.14
CA PHE A 89 13.72 13.95 -0.39
C PHE A 89 14.45 12.71 -0.91
N ILE A 90 15.58 12.95 -1.58
CA ILE A 90 16.45 11.91 -2.08
C ILE A 90 17.63 11.77 -1.11
N GLN A 91 17.70 10.64 -0.45
CA GLN A 91 18.79 10.33 0.45
C GLN A 91 19.94 9.67 -0.32
N ASP A 92 21.15 10.18 -0.18
CA ASP A 92 22.37 9.50 -0.64
C ASP A 92 22.70 8.35 0.33
N LYS A 93 22.73 7.15 -0.21
CA LYS A 93 23.08 5.90 0.47
C LYS A 93 24.34 5.27 -0.15
N THR A 94 25.12 6.09 -0.85
CA THR A 94 26.39 5.66 -1.42
C THR A 94 27.33 5.19 -0.32
N ASP A 95 27.93 4.01 -0.52
CA ASP A 95 28.91 3.50 0.42
C ASP A 95 30.16 4.40 0.41
N PRO A 96 30.57 4.96 1.56
CA PRO A 96 31.78 5.77 1.64
C PRO A 96 33.05 5.06 1.18
N LEU A 97 33.08 3.73 1.24
CA LEU A 97 34.20 2.89 0.79
C LEU A 97 34.14 2.55 -0.70
N ASN A 98 32.97 2.75 -1.34
CA ASN A 98 32.78 2.51 -2.77
C ASN A 98 32.03 3.67 -3.44
N LEU A 99 32.69 4.79 -3.61
CA LEU A 99 32.11 6.02 -4.19
C LEU A 99 31.77 5.89 -5.68
N LYS A 100 32.20 4.80 -6.35
CA LYS A 100 31.87 4.54 -7.77
C LYS A 100 30.42 4.10 -7.94
N GLU A 101 29.87 3.39 -6.96
CA GLU A 101 28.48 2.91 -6.98
C GLU A 101 27.56 3.88 -6.24
N LYS A 102 27.13 4.92 -6.92
CA LYS A 102 26.18 5.87 -6.35
C LYS A 102 24.84 5.22 -6.08
N ARG A 103 24.31 5.45 -4.89
CA ARG A 103 23.02 4.91 -4.46
C ARG A 103 22.13 5.98 -3.86
N TYR A 104 20.97 6.11 -4.40
CA TYR A 104 20.00 7.08 -3.96
C TYR A 104 18.70 6.38 -3.56
N VAL A 105 18.06 6.88 -2.51
CA VAL A 105 16.77 6.37 -2.03
C VAL A 105 15.82 7.52 -1.86
N ARG A 106 14.64 7.40 -2.47
CA ARG A 106 13.53 8.31 -2.24
C ARG A 106 12.94 8.07 -0.86
N VAL A 107 12.84 9.09 -0.04
CA VAL A 107 12.15 9.09 1.24
C VAL A 107 10.91 9.96 1.14
N SER A 108 9.75 9.37 1.32
CA SER A 108 8.45 10.05 1.28
C SER A 108 7.37 9.15 1.91
N CYS A 109 6.14 9.65 2.05
CA CYS A 109 5.03 8.83 2.48
C CYS A 109 4.91 7.59 1.60
N GLN A 110 4.76 6.42 2.26
CA GLN A 110 4.69 5.12 1.60
C GLN A 110 3.28 4.77 1.12
N GLN A 111 2.30 5.62 1.37
CA GLN A 111 0.90 5.41 1.00
C GLN A 111 0.41 4.00 1.37
N CYS A 112 0.55 3.68 2.65
CA CYS A 112 0.26 2.36 3.21
C CYS A 112 -1.20 1.95 3.00
N GLU A 113 -1.46 0.68 2.62
CA GLU A 113 -2.81 0.12 2.61
C GLU A 113 -3.37 0.07 4.03
N ASP A 114 -2.54 -0.37 4.97
CA ASP A 114 -2.82 -0.42 6.40
C ASP A 114 -2.11 0.73 7.13
N ALA A 115 -2.67 1.94 7.00
CA ALA A 115 -2.04 3.18 7.40
C ALA A 115 -2.19 3.46 8.90
N PRO A 116 -1.14 3.32 9.74
CA PRO A 116 -1.23 3.59 11.17
C PRO A 116 -1.55 5.05 11.47
N CYS A 117 -1.06 5.98 10.65
CA CYS A 117 -1.33 7.41 10.80
C CYS A 117 -2.83 7.78 10.66
N VAL A 118 -3.59 7.02 9.87
CA VAL A 118 -5.05 7.17 9.75
C VAL A 118 -5.74 6.63 11.00
N LYS A 119 -5.31 5.47 11.48
CA LYS A 119 -5.92 4.78 12.64
C LYS A 119 -5.82 5.57 13.93
N VAL A 120 -4.71 6.29 14.13
CA VAL A 120 -4.47 7.04 15.37
C VAL A 120 -4.99 8.47 15.35
N CYS A 121 -5.59 8.94 14.25
CA CYS A 121 -6.06 10.30 14.13
C CYS A 121 -7.39 10.50 14.87
N PRO A 122 -7.43 11.27 15.99
CA PRO A 122 -8.64 11.40 16.82
C PRO A 122 -9.74 12.17 16.11
N THR A 123 -9.39 13.13 15.25
CA THR A 123 -10.34 13.96 14.50
C THR A 123 -10.66 13.41 13.12
N LYS A 124 -10.02 12.29 12.70
CA LYS A 124 -10.09 11.75 11.34
C LYS A 124 -9.60 12.71 10.25
N ALA A 125 -8.92 13.79 10.62
CA ALA A 125 -8.28 14.69 9.67
C ALA A 125 -7.32 13.95 8.73
N CYS A 126 -6.54 13.00 9.26
CA CYS A 126 -5.77 12.04 8.45
C CYS A 126 -6.69 10.89 8.04
N HIS A 127 -6.96 10.76 6.75
CA HIS A 127 -7.88 9.76 6.21
C HIS A 127 -7.39 9.23 4.86
N LYS A 128 -8.06 8.20 4.37
CA LYS A 128 -7.94 7.78 2.98
C LYS A 128 -9.05 8.44 2.17
N ASP A 129 -8.68 9.06 1.07
CA ASP A 129 -9.65 9.61 0.13
C ASP A 129 -10.56 8.48 -0.40
N GLU A 130 -11.85 8.72 -0.41
CA GLU A 130 -12.84 7.69 -0.72
C GLU A 130 -12.79 7.21 -2.17
N LYS A 131 -12.38 8.08 -3.10
CA LYS A 131 -12.34 7.77 -4.53
C LYS A 131 -11.04 7.11 -4.94
N THR A 132 -9.92 7.62 -4.41
CA THR A 132 -8.57 7.25 -4.84
C THR A 132 -7.85 6.31 -3.87
N GLY A 133 -8.32 6.18 -2.63
CA GLY A 133 -7.65 5.43 -1.57
C GLY A 133 -6.35 6.05 -1.09
N ILE A 134 -5.97 7.23 -1.60
CA ILE A 134 -4.75 7.94 -1.22
C ILE A 134 -4.88 8.47 0.22
N THR A 135 -3.86 8.25 1.03
CA THR A 135 -3.81 8.84 2.37
C THR A 135 -3.53 10.34 2.26
N THR A 136 -4.44 11.14 2.76
CA THR A 136 -4.39 12.60 2.74
C THR A 136 -4.73 13.21 4.10
N MET A 137 -4.79 14.54 4.17
CA MET A 137 -5.05 15.29 5.39
C MET A 137 -6.06 16.41 5.09
N ASN A 138 -7.15 16.46 5.86
CA ASN A 138 -7.95 17.67 5.95
C ASN A 138 -7.29 18.63 6.95
N THR A 139 -6.78 19.74 6.47
CA THR A 139 -6.05 20.72 7.28
C THR A 139 -6.93 21.40 8.32
N ASP A 140 -8.22 21.61 7.99
CA ASP A 140 -9.16 22.33 8.85
C ASP A 140 -9.56 21.51 10.10
N ASP A 141 -9.58 20.19 9.97
CA ASP A 141 -9.90 19.27 11.06
C ASP A 141 -8.67 18.88 11.89
N CYS A 142 -7.46 19.29 11.46
CA CYS A 142 -6.21 18.90 12.11
C CYS A 142 -5.92 19.73 13.35
N ILE A 143 -5.89 19.09 14.51
CA ILE A 143 -5.54 19.73 15.80
C ILE A 143 -4.05 19.69 16.14
N ALA A 144 -3.19 19.33 15.20
CA ALA A 144 -1.74 19.24 15.36
C ALA A 144 -1.25 18.37 16.55
N CYS A 145 -2.00 17.36 16.96
CA CYS A 145 -1.67 16.49 18.11
C CYS A 145 -0.43 15.61 17.90
N LYS A 146 0.10 15.52 16.67
CA LYS A 146 1.30 14.77 16.25
C LYS A 146 1.21 13.24 16.35
N TYR A 147 0.08 12.65 16.74
CA TYR A 147 -0.05 11.18 16.84
C TYR A 147 0.29 10.48 15.51
N CYS A 148 -0.14 11.05 14.37
CA CYS A 148 0.18 10.51 13.05
C CYS A 148 1.68 10.58 12.70
N ILE A 149 2.44 11.50 13.30
CA ILE A 149 3.90 11.60 13.13
C ILE A 149 4.56 10.46 13.91
N VAL A 150 4.21 10.30 15.19
CA VAL A 150 4.78 9.25 16.06
C VAL A 150 4.41 7.84 15.56
N ALA A 151 3.21 7.67 15.02
CA ALA A 151 2.76 6.38 14.52
C ALA A 151 3.36 5.98 13.15
N CYS A 152 4.03 6.92 12.45
CA CYS A 152 4.59 6.65 11.13
C CYS A 152 5.94 5.94 11.23
N PRO A 153 6.09 4.67 10.81
CA PRO A 153 7.37 3.97 10.92
C PRO A 153 8.42 4.44 9.90
N TYR A 154 8.04 5.36 9.00
CA TYR A 154 8.91 5.88 7.95
C TYR A 154 9.41 7.28 8.21
N ASP A 155 8.98 7.93 9.30
CA ASP A 155 9.36 9.29 9.72
C ASP A 155 9.25 10.34 8.60
N VAL A 156 8.13 10.29 7.86
CA VAL A 156 7.91 11.12 6.65
C VAL A 156 6.77 12.11 6.79
N ARG A 157 6.35 12.39 8.02
CA ARG A 157 5.30 13.36 8.33
C ARG A 157 5.87 14.50 9.16
N PHE A 158 5.35 15.68 8.93
CA PHE A 158 5.76 16.89 9.64
C PHE A 158 4.55 17.78 9.94
N ILE A 159 4.69 18.74 10.83
CA ILE A 159 3.71 19.84 10.97
C ILE A 159 4.14 20.96 10.07
N ASN A 160 3.31 21.31 9.11
CA ASN A 160 3.49 22.51 8.30
C ASN A 160 3.33 23.72 9.21
N HIS A 161 4.35 24.56 9.27
CA HIS A 161 4.37 25.70 10.18
C HIS A 161 3.46 26.85 9.74
N GLU A 162 3.06 26.89 8.46
CA GLU A 162 2.12 27.88 7.93
C GLU A 162 0.68 27.48 8.19
N THR A 163 0.29 26.24 7.85
CA THR A 163 -1.07 25.73 8.03
C THR A 163 -1.33 25.17 9.43
N ARG A 164 -0.27 24.91 10.20
CA ARG A 164 -0.28 24.23 11.50
C ARG A 164 -0.87 22.82 11.50
N ALA A 165 -1.07 22.25 10.33
CA ALA A 165 -1.58 20.90 10.13
C ALA A 165 -0.44 19.90 9.86
N ALA A 166 -0.69 18.62 10.12
CA ALA A 166 0.25 17.57 9.73
C ALA A 166 0.21 17.36 8.22
N GLU A 167 1.38 17.19 7.62
CA GLU A 167 1.51 16.94 6.19
C GLU A 167 2.39 15.74 5.87
N SER A 168 2.21 15.22 4.65
CA SER A 168 3.07 14.24 4.00
C SER A 168 2.77 14.22 2.50
N CYS A 169 3.49 13.42 1.73
CA CYS A 169 3.16 13.19 0.31
C CYS A 169 1.78 12.53 0.17
N ASN A 170 0.89 13.14 -0.60
CA ASN A 170 -0.43 12.64 -0.98
C ASN A 170 -0.53 12.38 -2.50
N PHE A 171 0.58 12.08 -3.16
CA PHE A 171 0.66 11.89 -4.61
C PHE A 171 0.13 13.09 -5.43
N CYS A 172 0.22 14.30 -4.88
CA CYS A 172 -0.32 15.52 -5.49
C CYS A 172 -1.84 15.44 -5.74
N LEU A 173 -2.60 14.79 -4.83
CA LEU A 173 -4.04 14.57 -4.96
C LEU A 173 -4.80 15.89 -5.17
N ASP A 174 -4.44 16.94 -4.42
CA ASP A 174 -5.14 18.21 -4.40
C ASP A 174 -4.59 19.21 -5.46
N THR A 175 -3.55 18.81 -6.19
CA THR A 175 -2.88 19.63 -7.22
C THR A 175 -2.89 18.89 -8.56
N ASN A 176 -1.77 18.37 -9.04
CA ASN A 176 -1.63 17.76 -10.36
C ASN A 176 -2.68 16.66 -10.64
N LEU A 177 -2.90 15.72 -9.73
CA LEU A 177 -3.87 14.63 -9.95
C LEU A 177 -5.30 15.15 -10.12
N LYS A 178 -5.68 16.21 -9.40
CA LYS A 178 -6.98 16.85 -9.54
C LYS A 178 -7.20 17.40 -10.95
N ASP A 179 -6.13 17.87 -11.58
CA ASP A 179 -6.15 18.45 -12.92
C ASP A 179 -5.88 17.42 -14.02
N GLY A 180 -5.78 16.11 -13.66
CA GLY A 180 -5.55 15.02 -14.60
C GLY A 180 -4.09 14.83 -15.01
N HIS A 181 -3.15 15.47 -14.31
CA HIS A 181 -1.71 15.36 -14.54
C HIS A 181 -1.06 14.34 -13.62
N GLU A 182 0.11 13.85 -13.99
CA GLU A 182 0.92 13.02 -13.10
C GLU A 182 1.48 13.83 -11.90
N PRO A 183 1.82 13.15 -10.78
CA PRO A 183 2.47 13.84 -9.67
C PRO A 183 3.72 14.62 -10.11
N ALA A 184 3.88 15.85 -9.64
CA ALA A 184 4.93 16.77 -10.06
C ALA A 184 6.35 16.20 -10.04
N CYS A 185 6.64 15.27 -9.11
CA CYS A 185 7.95 14.63 -9.03
C CYS A 185 8.22 13.65 -10.19
N ILE A 186 7.18 13.16 -10.85
CA ILE A 186 7.28 12.29 -12.03
C ILE A 186 7.55 13.13 -13.25
N GLU A 187 6.72 14.13 -13.49
CA GLU A 187 6.89 15.06 -14.61
C GLU A 187 8.28 15.72 -14.62
N ALA A 188 8.85 15.98 -13.43
CA ALA A 188 10.18 16.56 -13.30
C ALA A 188 11.34 15.56 -13.45
N CYS A 189 11.06 14.24 -13.41
CA CYS A 189 12.11 13.23 -13.44
C CYS A 189 12.56 12.89 -14.86
N ARG A 190 13.55 13.59 -15.37
CA ARG A 190 14.12 13.34 -16.71
C ARG A 190 14.78 11.98 -16.88
N TYR A 191 15.02 11.25 -15.79
CA TYR A 191 15.62 9.92 -15.80
C TYR A 191 14.59 8.80 -15.66
N GLU A 192 13.29 9.14 -15.58
CA GLU A 192 12.20 8.17 -15.44
C GLU A 192 12.43 7.18 -14.28
N ALA A 193 13.07 7.67 -13.21
CA ALA A 193 13.35 6.86 -12.02
C ALA A 193 12.11 6.66 -11.14
N ILE A 194 11.02 7.37 -11.43
CA ILE A 194 9.78 7.32 -10.67
C ILE A 194 8.64 6.98 -11.62
N VAL A 195 7.85 5.96 -11.29
CA VAL A 195 6.66 5.56 -12.04
C VAL A 195 5.46 5.59 -11.10
N PHE A 196 4.34 6.11 -11.59
CA PHE A 196 3.08 6.18 -10.86
C PHE A 196 1.97 5.51 -11.65
N GLY A 197 0.94 5.01 -10.97
CA GLY A 197 -0.23 4.46 -11.64
C GLY A 197 -1.13 3.68 -10.72
N ASP A 198 -2.19 3.12 -11.31
CA ASP A 198 -3.15 2.27 -10.62
C ASP A 198 -2.63 0.82 -10.61
N LEU A 199 -2.43 0.27 -9.41
CA LEU A 199 -2.01 -1.12 -9.19
C LEU A 199 -3.15 -2.13 -9.44
N ASN A 200 -4.41 -1.67 -9.49
CA ASN A 200 -5.57 -2.50 -9.82
C ASN A 200 -5.82 -2.60 -11.33
N ASP A 201 -5.23 -1.71 -12.11
CA ASP A 201 -5.24 -1.78 -13.57
C ASP A 201 -4.06 -2.63 -14.06
N GLU A 202 -4.36 -3.82 -14.52
CA GLU A 202 -3.35 -4.76 -15.06
C GLU A 202 -2.67 -4.24 -16.33
N GLY A 203 -3.32 -3.35 -17.08
CA GLY A 203 -2.79 -2.69 -18.27
C GLY A 203 -1.89 -1.50 -17.97
N SER A 204 -1.90 -0.99 -16.73
CA SER A 204 -1.09 0.16 -16.35
C SER A 204 0.41 -0.12 -16.42
N HIS A 205 1.21 0.89 -16.76
CA HIS A 205 2.67 0.77 -16.83
C HIS A 205 3.28 0.30 -15.50
N ILE A 206 2.76 0.77 -14.36
CA ILE A 206 3.25 0.37 -13.05
C ILE A 206 3.02 -1.13 -12.79
N SER A 207 1.84 -1.65 -13.14
CA SER A 207 1.52 -3.07 -12.98
C SER A 207 2.37 -3.96 -13.89
N GLN A 208 2.58 -3.55 -15.13
CA GLN A 208 3.46 -4.26 -16.06
C GLN A 208 4.91 -4.27 -15.55
N LEU A 209 5.40 -3.15 -15.04
CA LEU A 209 6.77 -3.06 -14.51
C LEU A 209 6.96 -3.97 -13.29
N LEU A 210 5.97 -4.08 -12.40
CA LEU A 210 5.99 -4.95 -11.22
C LEU A 210 5.95 -6.45 -11.55
N ARG A 211 5.49 -6.83 -12.75
CA ARG A 211 5.52 -8.23 -13.23
C ARG A 211 6.90 -8.66 -13.69
N VAL A 212 7.72 -7.72 -14.17
CA VAL A 212 9.03 -8.03 -14.79
C VAL A 212 10.22 -7.59 -13.95
N LYS A 213 10.02 -6.78 -12.93
CA LYS A 213 11.07 -6.26 -12.05
C LYS A 213 10.82 -6.65 -10.60
N ASP A 214 11.82 -7.19 -9.95
CA ASP A 214 11.80 -7.39 -8.50
C ASP A 214 11.71 -6.04 -7.80
N SER A 215 10.85 -5.95 -6.81
CA SER A 215 10.66 -4.72 -6.04
C SER A 215 10.51 -5.02 -4.55
N LEU A 216 10.98 -4.09 -3.73
CA LEU A 216 10.95 -4.19 -2.28
C LEU A 216 9.97 -3.15 -1.69
N ARG A 217 9.39 -3.47 -0.55
CA ARG A 217 8.71 -2.52 0.34
C ARG A 217 9.68 -2.12 1.45
N MET A 218 9.67 -0.86 1.85
CA MET A 218 10.38 -0.44 3.05
C MET A 218 9.70 -0.99 4.30
N HIS A 219 10.48 -1.40 5.29
CA HIS A 219 10.01 -1.87 6.59
C HIS A 219 8.85 -2.87 6.52
N PRO A 220 9.01 -4.00 5.80
CA PRO A 220 7.95 -5.01 5.65
C PRO A 220 7.52 -5.59 7.01
N GLU A 221 8.42 -5.61 8.00
CA GLU A 221 8.18 -6.02 9.38
C GLU A 221 7.12 -5.20 10.10
N CYS A 222 6.88 -3.96 9.67
CA CYS A 222 5.85 -3.10 10.27
C CYS A 222 4.42 -3.45 9.84
N GLY A 223 4.24 -4.36 8.86
CA GLY A 223 2.94 -4.85 8.41
C GLY A 223 2.04 -3.80 7.73
N THR A 224 2.55 -2.60 7.44
CA THR A 224 1.76 -1.46 6.94
C THR A 224 1.37 -1.55 5.47
N LYS A 225 1.92 -2.52 4.73
CA LYS A 225 1.67 -2.76 3.29
C LYS A 225 1.86 -1.50 2.42
N PRO A 226 3.09 -0.97 2.28
CA PRO A 226 3.38 0.18 1.43
C PRO A 226 2.92 0.01 -0.01
N SER A 227 2.29 1.04 -0.61
CA SER A 227 2.01 1.11 -2.06
C SER A 227 3.19 1.70 -2.84
N LEU A 228 4.17 2.26 -2.15
CA LEU A 228 5.45 2.65 -2.74
C LEU A 228 6.39 1.43 -2.79
N ARG A 229 6.98 1.18 -3.95
CA ARG A 229 7.89 0.07 -4.23
C ARG A 229 9.24 0.60 -4.64
N TYR A 230 10.29 -0.16 -4.37
CA TYR A 230 11.66 0.17 -4.71
C TYR A 230 12.27 -0.94 -5.55
N ILE A 231 12.72 -0.62 -6.75
CA ILE A 231 13.59 -1.51 -7.53
C ILE A 231 15.01 -1.30 -6.99
N PRO A 232 15.61 -2.32 -6.38
CA PRO A 232 16.91 -2.16 -5.73
C PRO A 232 18.02 -1.90 -6.76
N ALA A 233 19.04 -1.18 -6.33
CA ALA A 233 20.25 -1.02 -7.12
C ALA A 233 20.92 -2.38 -7.36
N VAL A 234 21.20 -2.69 -8.63
CA VAL A 234 21.94 -3.88 -9.00
C VAL A 234 23.40 -3.67 -8.57
N LYS A 235 23.94 -4.58 -7.75
CA LYS A 235 25.38 -4.61 -7.51
C LYS A 235 26.05 -5.08 -8.79
N LEU A 236 26.81 -4.20 -9.42
CA LEU A 236 27.72 -4.65 -10.48
C LEU A 236 28.75 -5.54 -9.78
N GLY A 237 28.64 -6.84 -10.04
CA GLY A 237 29.59 -7.81 -9.48
C GLY A 237 31.01 -7.43 -9.87
N VAL A 238 31.88 -7.37 -8.90
CA VAL A 238 33.33 -7.29 -9.07
C VAL A 238 33.83 -8.68 -9.44
#